data_aa245d250dc18edbec8390244ee0a83b
#
_entry.id   aa245d250dc18edbec8390244ee0a83b
#
_cell.length_a   1.000
_cell.length_b   1.000
_cell.length_c   1.000
_cell.angle_alpha   90.00
_cell.angle_beta   90.00
_cell.angle_gamma   90.00
#
_symmetry.space_group_name_H-M   'P 1'
#
loop_
_entity.id
_entity.type
_entity.pdbx_description
1 polymer ?
#
loop_
_entity_poly.entity_id
_entity_poly.type
_entity_poly.pdbx_seq_one_letter_code
_entity_poly.pdbx_strand_id
1 'polypeptide(L)' 'MIEYLYGMRLRPAGPGAQPIEGLLRIAPGGGQYHNLLIYDRPLTEKEISDYELDFINGVDK' A
#
# COMPACT_ATOMS: atom_id res chain seq x y z
N MET A 1 5.49 9.70 -14.10
CA MET A 1 5.35 9.58 -12.64
C MET A 1 5.42 8.11 -12.25
N ILE A 2 6.12 7.79 -11.17
CA ILE A 2 6.22 6.43 -10.70
C ILE A 2 5.14 6.18 -9.66
N GLU A 3 4.41 5.09 -9.82
CA GLU A 3 3.44 4.64 -8.83
C GLU A 3 4.05 3.48 -8.06
N TYR A 4 3.92 3.53 -6.73
CA TYR A 4 4.50 2.54 -5.84
C TYR A 4 3.40 1.64 -5.30
N LEU A 5 3.52 0.33 -5.55
CA LEU A 5 2.52 -0.65 -5.16
C LEU A 5 2.95 -1.35 -3.88
N TYR A 6 2.01 -1.43 -2.94
CA TYR A 6 2.21 -2.15 -1.68
C TYR A 6 1.06 -3.12 -1.48
N GLY A 7 1.37 -4.29 -0.92
CA GLY A 7 0.35 -5.26 -0.56
C GLY A 7 0.05 -5.18 0.93
N MET A 8 -1.24 -5.12 1.27
CA MET A 8 -1.68 -5.10 2.66
C MET A 8 -2.02 -6.52 3.09
N ARG A 9 -1.24 -7.07 4.03
CA ARG A 9 -1.44 -8.42 4.51
C ARG A 9 -2.59 -8.52 5.52
N LEU A 10 -2.83 -7.44 6.25
CA LEU A 10 -3.89 -7.43 7.25
C LEU A 10 -5.19 -6.95 6.65
N ARG A 11 -6.31 -7.46 7.19
CA ARG A 11 -7.63 -6.96 6.82
C ARG A 11 -7.77 -5.54 7.39
N PRO A 12 -8.17 -4.56 6.57
CA PRO A 12 -8.38 -3.21 7.08
C PRO A 12 -9.44 -3.20 8.17
N ALA A 13 -9.13 -2.54 9.29
CA ALA A 13 -10.07 -2.44 10.40
C ALA A 13 -11.03 -1.27 10.24
N GLY A 14 -10.84 -0.42 9.23
CA GLY A 14 -11.68 0.74 8.99
C GLY A 14 -10.89 1.84 8.28
N PRO A 15 -11.49 3.02 8.15
CA PRO A 15 -10.80 4.16 7.55
C PRO A 15 -9.50 4.46 8.30
N GLY A 16 -8.44 4.75 7.58
CA GLY A 16 -7.16 5.07 8.18
C GLY A 16 -6.32 3.88 8.55
N ALA A 17 -6.70 2.68 8.11
CA ALA A 17 -5.92 1.47 8.35
C ALA A 17 -4.66 1.39 7.48
N GLN A 18 -4.39 2.41 6.71
CA GLN A 18 -3.21 2.53 5.85
C GLN A 18 -2.75 3.98 5.83
N PRO A 19 -1.47 4.24 5.46
CA PRO A 19 -1.01 5.62 5.31
C PRO A 19 -1.84 6.36 4.27
N ILE A 20 -2.22 7.59 4.58
CA ILE A 20 -3.10 8.37 3.71
C ILE A 20 -2.32 9.27 2.77
N GLU A 21 -1.18 9.83 3.23
CA GLU A 21 -0.43 10.78 2.43
C GLU A 21 0.11 10.10 1.16
N GLY A 22 -0.23 10.66 0.02
CA GLY A 22 0.22 10.14 -1.27
C GLY A 22 -0.57 8.96 -1.79
N LEU A 23 -1.59 8.52 -1.06
CA LEU A 23 -2.41 7.40 -1.50
C LEU A 23 -3.24 7.81 -2.72
N LEU A 24 -3.02 7.13 -3.83
CA LEU A 24 -3.72 7.40 -5.08
C LEU A 24 -5.00 6.59 -5.22
N ARG A 25 -4.90 5.30 -4.91
CA ARG A 25 -6.07 4.42 -4.99
C ARG A 25 -5.81 3.12 -4.26
N ILE A 26 -6.88 2.40 -4.01
CA ILE A 26 -6.83 1.07 -3.40
C ILE A 26 -7.44 0.11 -4.41
N ALA A 27 -6.75 -1.00 -4.65
CA ALA A 27 -7.21 -2.01 -5.60
C ALA A 27 -7.47 -3.33 -4.86
N PRO A 28 -8.28 -4.22 -5.44
CA PRO A 28 -8.48 -5.54 -4.86
C PRO A 28 -7.17 -6.29 -4.76
N GLY A 29 -6.95 -6.98 -3.65
CA GLY A 29 -5.80 -7.82 -3.46
C GLY A 29 -6.01 -9.22 -4.03
N GLY A 30 -5.00 -10.05 -3.87
CA GLY A 30 -5.06 -11.43 -4.27
C GLY A 30 -3.96 -12.21 -3.55
N GLY A 31 -4.13 -13.53 -3.51
CA GLY A 31 -3.18 -14.36 -2.80
C GLY A 31 -3.13 -14.02 -1.32
N GLN A 32 -1.96 -13.59 -0.86
CA GLN A 32 -1.74 -13.29 0.55
C GLN A 32 -2.14 -11.87 0.95
N TYR A 33 -2.57 -11.05 -0.01
CA TYR A 33 -2.89 -9.66 0.27
C TYR A 33 -4.39 -9.42 0.21
N HIS A 34 -4.91 -8.70 1.21
CA HIS A 34 -6.31 -8.28 1.20
C HIS A 34 -6.54 -7.16 0.20
N ASN A 35 -5.63 -6.20 0.17
CA ASN A 35 -5.73 -5.05 -0.72
C ASN A 35 -4.38 -4.71 -1.29
N LEU A 36 -4.38 -4.03 -2.43
CA LEU A 36 -3.20 -3.38 -2.97
C LEU A 36 -3.36 -1.89 -2.79
N LEU A 37 -2.29 -1.23 -2.34
CA LEU A 37 -2.28 0.21 -2.12
C LEU A 37 -1.31 0.84 -3.10
N ILE A 38 -1.75 1.88 -3.79
CA ILE A 38 -0.94 2.55 -4.80
C ILE A 38 -0.67 3.98 -4.35
N TYR A 39 0.62 4.34 -4.27
CA TYR A 39 1.07 5.63 -3.78
C TYR A 39 1.89 6.37 -4.84
N ASP A 40 1.92 7.70 -4.74
CA ASP A 40 2.79 8.52 -5.60
C ASP A 40 4.16 8.76 -4.97
N ARG A 41 4.45 8.14 -3.84
CA ARG A 41 5.73 8.22 -3.14
C ARG A 41 6.07 6.87 -2.52
N PRO A 42 7.36 6.60 -2.30
CA PRO A 42 7.72 5.41 -1.53
C PRO A 42 7.35 5.62 -0.06
N LEU A 43 6.86 4.57 0.58
CA LEU A 43 6.56 4.61 2.00
C LEU A 43 7.83 4.45 2.81
N THR A 44 7.84 5.00 4.03
CA THR A 44 8.97 4.81 4.93
C THR A 44 8.96 3.42 5.52
N GLU A 45 10.13 2.99 6.02
CA GLU A 45 10.23 1.69 6.69
C GLU A 45 9.27 1.61 7.89
N LYS A 46 9.11 2.72 8.60
CA LYS A 46 8.19 2.78 9.73
C LYS A 46 6.76 2.55 9.29
N GLU A 47 6.34 3.18 8.19
CA GLU A 47 4.99 2.99 7.66
C GLU A 47 4.78 1.55 7.21
N ILE A 48 5.75 0.99 6.52
CA ILE A 48 5.68 -0.40 6.05
C ILE A 48 5.54 -1.35 7.22
N SER A 49 6.33 -1.14 8.28
CA SER A 49 6.30 -1.98 9.46
C SER A 49 5.02 -1.80 10.27
N ASP A 50 4.63 -0.54 10.50
CA ASP A 50 3.46 -0.24 11.35
C ASP A 50 2.16 -0.79 10.75
N TYR A 51 2.05 -0.78 9.43
CA TYR A 51 0.84 -1.25 8.74
C TYR A 51 1.00 -2.64 8.13
N GLU A 52 2.14 -3.28 8.37
CA GLU A 52 2.45 -4.64 7.88
C GLU A 52 2.22 -4.77 6.38
N LEU A 53 2.88 -3.89 5.64
CA LEU A 53 2.80 -3.85 4.20
C LEU A 53 4.03 -4.52 3.58
N ASP A 54 3.89 -4.94 2.32
CA ASP A 54 5.02 -5.42 1.52
C ASP A 54 5.13 -4.57 0.27
N PHE A 55 6.32 -4.11 -0.03
CA PHE A 55 6.56 -3.41 -1.28
C PHE A 55 6.52 -4.43 -2.43
N ILE A 56 5.70 -4.16 -3.43
CA ILE A 56 5.54 -5.06 -4.56
C ILE A 56 6.33 -4.57 -5.76
N ASN A 57 6.07 -3.35 -6.21
CA ASN A 57 6.70 -2.86 -7.42
C ASN A 57 6.54 -1.35 -7.56
N GLY A 58 7.45 -0.74 -8.33
CA GLY A 58 7.30 0.62 -8.80
C GLY A 58 7.00 0.60 -10.28
N VAL A 59 5.94 1.28 -10.68
CA VAL A 59 5.49 1.27 -12.07
C VAL A 59 5.50 2.70 -12.60
N ASP A 60 6.16 2.90 -13.74
CA ASP A 60 6.19 4.20 -14.39
C ASP A 60 4.90 4.36 -15.21
N LYS A 61 4.13 5.37 -14.84
CA LYS A 61 2.85 5.67 -15.49
C LYS A 61 2.90 6.96 -16.27
#